data_3f3aef798ac45ed91e36f7a316d01ef2
#
_entry.id   3f3aef798ac45ed91e36f7a316d01ef2
#
_cell.length_a   1.000
_cell.length_b   1.000
_cell.length_c   1.000
_cell.angle_alpha   90.00
_cell.angle_beta   90.00
_cell.angle_gamma   90.00
#
_symmetry.space_group_name_H-M   'P 1'
#
loop_
_entity.id
_entity.type
_entity.pdbx_description
1 polymer ?
#
loop_
_entity_poly.entity_id
_entity_poly.type
_entity_poly.pdbx_seq_one_letter_code
_entity_poly.pdbx_strand_id
1 'polypeptide(L)'
;MANRKTNIAGLTQELKAQLRLADDPNTIVFTPLGGNGPVDIVTLNLTTGEYQGYDVKCKNYRKRDYTHKDGYKRQRIGSLIHRATTPEQKKLKVKIIYEXNFLKIL
;
A
#
# COMPACT_ATOMS: atom_id res chain seq x y z
N MET A 1 0.36 20.72 4.48
CA MET A 1 1.58 20.01 4.86
C MET A 1 1.25 18.85 5.79
N ALA A 2 1.76 17.68 5.49
CA ALA A 2 1.50 16.52 6.33
C ALA A 2 2.22 16.68 7.67
N ASN A 3 1.58 16.29 8.75
CA ASN A 3 2.22 16.39 10.03
C ASN A 3 3.20 15.24 10.25
N ARG A 4 4.00 15.35 11.27
CA ARG A 4 5.05 14.41 11.56
C ARG A 4 4.54 12.98 11.79
N LYS A 5 3.42 12.88 12.49
CA LYS A 5 2.81 11.58 12.78
C LYS A 5 2.44 10.84 11.50
N THR A 6 1.83 11.55 10.57
CA THR A 6 1.43 10.96 9.29
C THR A 6 2.64 10.52 8.49
N ASN A 7 3.69 11.35 8.48
CA ASN A 7 4.91 11.01 7.76
C ASN A 7 5.59 9.78 8.33
N ILE A 8 5.64 9.68 9.66
CA ILE A 8 6.24 8.53 10.31
C ILE A 8 5.45 7.26 10.02
N ALA A 9 4.12 7.35 10.06
CA ALA A 9 3.29 6.19 9.78
C ALA A 9 3.52 5.69 8.35
N GLY A 10 3.59 6.61 7.40
CA GLY A 10 3.83 6.24 6.01
C GLY A 10 5.18 5.56 5.82
N LEU A 11 6.23 6.13 6.42
CA LEU A 11 7.56 5.55 6.34
C LEU A 11 7.59 4.17 6.98
N THR A 12 6.93 4.01 8.12
CA THR A 12 6.90 2.74 8.82
C THR A 12 6.26 1.65 7.95
N GLN A 13 5.16 1.98 7.28
CA GLN A 13 4.49 1.02 6.42
C GLN A 13 5.40 0.62 5.25
N GLU A 14 6.07 1.59 4.66
CA GLU A 14 6.98 1.30 3.55
C GLU A 14 8.13 0.41 3.99
N LEU A 15 8.70 0.69 5.15
CA LEU A 15 9.82 -0.12 5.66
C LEU A 15 9.38 -1.55 5.97
N LYS A 16 8.18 -1.71 6.52
CA LYS A 16 7.64 -3.04 6.78
C LYS A 16 7.48 -3.82 5.47
N ALA A 17 6.94 -3.18 4.45
CA ALA A 17 6.76 -3.83 3.16
C ALA A 17 8.12 -4.20 2.56
N GLN A 18 9.11 -3.32 2.67
CA GLN A 18 10.44 -3.61 2.17
C GLN A 18 11.05 -4.82 2.85
N LEU A 19 10.93 -4.89 4.17
CA LEU A 19 11.50 -6.01 4.92
C LEU A 19 10.84 -7.32 4.52
N ARG A 20 9.53 -7.30 4.39
CA ARG A 20 8.79 -8.50 4.03
C ARG A 20 9.18 -9.00 2.64
N LEU A 21 9.28 -8.08 1.69
CA LEU A 21 9.64 -8.44 0.32
C LEU A 21 11.09 -8.88 0.22
N ALA A 22 11.98 -8.23 0.99
CA ALA A 22 13.39 -8.55 0.94
C ALA A 22 13.73 -9.88 1.61
N ASP A 23 12.81 -10.41 2.40
CA ASP A 23 13.02 -11.69 3.07
C ASP A 23 13.05 -12.86 2.10
N ASP A 24 12.52 -12.67 0.90
CA ASP A 24 12.55 -13.69 -0.14
C ASP A 24 13.88 -13.65 -0.86
N PRO A 25 14.70 -14.72 -0.80
CA PRO A 25 16.01 -14.70 -1.44
C PRO A 25 15.96 -14.60 -2.96
N ASN A 26 14.80 -14.83 -3.56
CA ASN A 26 14.63 -14.71 -4.99
C ASN A 26 14.23 -13.32 -5.46
N THR A 27 14.22 -12.35 -4.53
CA THR A 27 13.74 -11.01 -4.81
C THR A 27 14.78 -9.97 -4.42
N ILE A 28 14.99 -9.00 -5.29
CA ILE A 28 15.76 -7.81 -4.94
C ILE A 28 14.80 -6.63 -4.84
N VAL A 29 14.93 -5.84 -3.79
CA VAL A 29 14.04 -4.72 -3.53
C VAL A 29 14.77 -3.41 -3.84
N PHE A 30 14.11 -2.54 -4.59
CA PHE A 30 14.61 -1.21 -4.92
C PHE A 30 13.63 -0.17 -4.41
N THR A 31 14.12 0.97 -3.99
CA THR A 31 13.27 2.09 -3.62
C THR A 31 13.62 3.31 -4.46
N PRO A 32 12.62 4.08 -4.90
CA PRO A 32 12.91 5.25 -5.71
C PRO A 32 13.58 6.33 -4.90
N LEU A 33 14.61 6.90 -5.49
CA LEU A 33 15.26 8.07 -4.89
C LEU A 33 14.32 9.25 -5.01
N GLY A 34 14.23 10.05 -3.98
CA GLY A 34 13.37 11.23 -3.99
C GLY A 34 12.01 11.01 -3.37
N GLY A 35 11.49 9.80 -3.42
CA GLY A 35 10.29 9.45 -2.68
C GLY A 35 8.96 9.97 -3.18
N ASN A 36 8.94 10.65 -4.31
CA ASN A 36 7.68 11.14 -4.91
C ASN A 36 7.41 10.38 -6.18
N GLY A 37 6.15 10.09 -6.42
CA GLY A 37 5.79 9.44 -7.65
C GLY A 37 4.84 8.29 -7.39
N PRO A 38 4.44 7.60 -8.44
CA PRO A 38 3.39 6.58 -8.34
C PRO A 38 3.85 5.25 -7.77
N VAL A 39 5.15 5.07 -7.55
CA VAL A 39 5.70 3.78 -7.13
C VAL A 39 6.51 3.98 -5.86
N ASP A 40 6.23 3.17 -4.83
CA ASP A 40 6.98 3.22 -3.57
C ASP A 40 8.10 2.20 -3.53
N ILE A 41 7.90 1.04 -4.14
CA ILE A 41 8.86 -0.06 -4.11
C ILE A 41 8.85 -0.74 -5.47
N VAL A 42 10.02 -1.17 -5.91
CA VAL A 42 10.12 -2.01 -7.11
C VAL A 42 10.87 -3.27 -6.72
N THR A 43 10.36 -4.41 -7.16
CA THR A 43 11.05 -5.68 -6.94
C THR A 43 11.51 -6.27 -8.27
N LEU A 44 12.62 -6.99 -8.21
CA LEU A 44 13.11 -7.78 -9.33
C LEU A 44 13.04 -9.25 -8.92
N ASN A 45 12.32 -10.03 -9.69
CA ASN A 45 12.24 -11.47 -9.48
C ASN A 45 13.43 -12.11 -10.18
N LEU A 46 14.31 -12.74 -9.42
CA LEU A 46 15.55 -13.29 -9.98
C LEU A 46 15.33 -14.53 -10.83
N THR A 47 14.20 -15.22 -10.62
CA THR A 47 13.89 -16.39 -11.44
C THR A 47 13.37 -15.99 -12.82
N THR A 48 12.47 -15.02 -12.87
CA THR A 48 11.82 -14.63 -14.13
C THR A 48 12.45 -13.43 -14.80
N GLY A 49 13.19 -12.61 -14.05
CA GLY A 49 13.72 -11.36 -14.56
C GLY A 49 12.69 -10.24 -14.61
N GLU A 50 11.52 -10.46 -14.04
CA GLU A 50 10.45 -9.46 -14.10
C GLU A 50 10.54 -8.47 -12.97
N TYR A 51 10.21 -7.21 -13.28
CA TYR A 51 10.10 -6.15 -12.30
C TYR A 51 8.65 -5.91 -11.97
N GLN A 52 8.38 -5.57 -10.72
CA GLN A 52 7.02 -5.23 -10.28
C GLN A 52 7.07 -4.00 -9.39
N GLY A 53 6.28 -2.99 -9.74
CA GLY A 53 6.14 -1.79 -8.91
C GLY A 53 5.00 -1.93 -7.93
N TYR A 54 5.16 -1.35 -6.75
CA TYR A 54 4.17 -1.40 -5.69
C TYR A 54 3.94 -0.03 -5.08
N ASP A 55 2.69 0.21 -4.68
CA ASP A 55 2.30 1.36 -3.89
C ASP A 55 1.89 0.81 -2.53
N VAL A 56 2.47 1.33 -1.46
CA VAL A 56 2.23 0.82 -0.10
C VAL A 56 1.17 1.66 0.58
N LYS A 57 0.11 1.01 1.05
CA LYS A 57 -0.98 1.68 1.76
C LYS A 57 -1.17 1.02 3.12
N CYS A 58 -1.61 1.82 4.08
CA CYS A 58 -1.98 1.31 5.39
C CYS A 58 -3.32 0.59 5.28
N LYS A 59 -3.46 -0.53 5.99
CA LYS A 59 -4.75 -1.19 6.10
C LYS A 59 -5.67 -0.35 6.94
N ASN A 60 -6.81 0.03 6.39
CA ASN A 60 -7.85 0.75 7.12
C ASN A 60 -9.16 -0.01 6.97
N TYR A 61 -9.95 -0.02 8.02
CA TYR A 61 -11.19 -0.76 8.05
C TYR A 61 -12.35 0.19 8.27
N ARG A 62 -13.48 -0.12 7.66
CA ARG A 62 -14.65 0.73 7.77
C ARG A 62 -15.16 0.73 9.19
N LYS A 63 -15.45 1.92 9.68
CA LYS A 63 -16.00 2.11 11.02
C LYS A 63 -17.50 2.29 11.01
N ARG A 64 -18.08 2.48 9.83
CA ARG A 64 -19.52 2.67 9.65
C ARG A 64 -20.01 1.90 8.46
N ASP A 65 -21.31 1.66 8.46
CA ASP A 65 -21.95 1.07 7.31
C ASP A 65 -22.07 2.11 6.20
N TYR A 66 -22.00 1.62 4.99
CA TYR A 66 -22.12 2.44 3.81
C TYR A 66 -23.59 2.62 3.47
N THR A 67 -24.03 3.86 3.23
CA THR A 67 -25.38 4.13 2.75
C THR A 67 -25.29 4.42 1.26
N HIS A 68 -25.99 3.58 0.49
CA HIS A 68 -25.98 3.74 -0.95
C HIS A 68 -26.76 4.98 -1.36
N LYS A 69 -26.47 5.52 -2.54
CA LYS A 69 -27.21 6.62 -3.11
C LYS A 69 -28.69 6.37 -3.14
N ASP A 70 -29.10 5.13 -3.36
CA ASP A 70 -30.48 4.75 -3.46
C ASP A 70 -31.19 4.72 -2.12
N GLY A 71 -30.46 4.97 -1.05
CA GLY A 71 -31.04 5.04 0.29
C GLY A 71 -30.94 3.80 1.12
N TYR A 72 -30.52 2.68 0.57
CA TYR A 72 -30.38 1.49 1.42
C TYR A 72 -28.94 1.39 1.93
N LYS A 73 -28.81 0.75 3.07
CA LYS A 73 -27.53 0.60 3.73
C LYS A 73 -26.87 -0.72 3.40
N ARG A 74 -25.57 -0.68 3.20
CA ARG A 74 -24.79 -1.88 3.10
C ARG A 74 -23.99 -2.05 4.37
N GLN A 75 -24.01 -3.25 4.90
CA GLN A 75 -23.27 -3.53 6.13
C GLN A 75 -21.81 -3.78 5.78
N ARG A 76 -21.01 -2.74 5.96
CA ARG A 76 -19.60 -2.77 5.59
C ARG A 76 -18.64 -2.58 6.76
N ILE A 77 -19.19 -2.40 7.97
CA ILE A 77 -18.35 -2.25 9.16
C ILE A 77 -17.38 -3.42 9.27
N GLY A 78 -16.12 -3.12 9.49
CA GLY A 78 -15.08 -4.13 9.64
C GLY A 78 -14.43 -4.56 8.34
N SER A 79 -14.97 -4.15 7.21
CA SER A 79 -14.37 -4.54 5.93
C SER A 79 -13.19 -3.65 5.60
N LEU A 80 -12.22 -4.21 4.90
CA LEU A 80 -11.04 -3.46 4.47
C LEU A 80 -11.44 -2.40 3.46
N ILE A 81 -10.94 -1.19 3.64
CA ILE A 81 -11.14 -0.13 2.66
C ILE A 81 -10.08 -0.31 1.58
N HIS A 82 -10.54 -0.67 0.38
CA HIS A 82 -9.66 -0.84 -0.76
C HIS A 82 -9.42 0.48 -1.46
N ARG A 83 -8.18 0.72 -1.87
CA ARG A 83 -7.83 1.93 -2.60
C ARG A 83 -7.68 1.60 -4.07
N ALA A 84 -8.21 2.47 -4.90
CA ALA A 84 -8.06 2.29 -6.34
C ALA A 84 -6.70 2.82 -6.77
N THR A 85 -6.10 2.16 -7.76
CA THR A 85 -4.90 2.71 -8.38
C THR A 85 -5.27 3.90 -9.25
N THR A 86 -4.37 4.86 -9.33
CA THR A 86 -4.57 6.01 -10.22
C THR A 86 -4.42 5.57 -11.68
N PRO A 87 -4.90 6.37 -12.64
CA PRO A 87 -4.67 6.01 -14.05
C PRO A 87 -3.19 5.84 -14.39
N GLU A 88 -2.33 6.68 -13.82
CA GLU A 88 -0.90 6.55 -14.04
C GLU A 88 -0.39 5.22 -13.50
N GLN A 89 -0.84 4.82 -12.31
CA GLN A 89 -0.41 3.55 -11.72
C GLN A 89 -0.91 2.36 -12.54
N LYS A 90 -2.12 2.46 -13.09
CA LYS A 90 -2.63 1.39 -13.94
C LYS A 90 -1.79 1.24 -15.20
N LYS A 91 -1.42 2.35 -15.80
CA LYS A 91 -0.56 2.35 -16.98
C LYS A 91 0.78 1.69 -16.68
N LEU A 92 1.33 1.92 -15.50
CA LEU A 92 2.62 1.39 -15.09
C LEU A 92 2.50 0.01 -14.43
N LYS A 93 1.30 -0.51 -14.33
CA LYS A 93 1.03 -1.83 -13.76
C LYS A 93 1.47 -1.95 -12.30
N VAL A 94 1.26 -0.88 -11.55
CA VAL A 94 1.60 -0.84 -10.13
C VAL A 94 0.54 -1.58 -9.33
N LYS A 95 0.97 -2.38 -8.38
CA LYS A 95 0.07 -3.08 -7.47
C LYS A 95 0.09 -2.42 -6.10
N ILE A 96 -1.02 -2.53 -5.37
CA ILE A 96 -1.10 -1.97 -4.03
C ILE A 96 -0.79 -3.06 -3.02
N ILE A 97 0.13 -2.75 -2.08
CA ILE A 97 0.41 -3.60 -0.93
C ILE A 97 -0.19 -2.93 0.30
N TYR A 98 -0.94 -3.69 1.10
CA TYR A 98 -1.53 -3.18 2.34
C TYR A 98 -0.73 -3.69 3.52
N GLU A 99 -0.41 -2.77 4.43
CA GLU A 99 0.33 -3.12 5.65
C GLU A 99 -0.43 -2.68 6.88
N UNK A 100 -0.35 -3.37 7.87
CA UNK A 100 -0.97 -3.09 8.86
C UNK A 100 -0.40 -2.02 9.42
N ASN A 101 -1.21 -1.38 10.14
CA ASN A 101 -0.74 -0.21 10.88
C ASN A 101 -0.05 -0.68 12.15
N PHE A 102 1.23 -0.63 12.13
CA PHE A 102 2.03 -1.10 13.24
C PHE A 102 1.71 -0.36 14.54
N LEU A 103 1.46 0.93 14.43
CA LEU A 103 1.19 1.74 15.64
C LEU A 103 -0.12 1.36 16.31
N LYS A 104 -1.08 0.86 15.55
CA LYS A 104 -2.36 0.44 16.10
C LYS A 104 -2.27 -0.91 16.80
N ILE A 105 -1.29 -1.70 16.47
CA ILE A 105 -1.10 -3.00 17.11
C ILE A 105 -0.56 -2.83 18.52
N LEU A 106 0.22 -1.80 18.70
CA LEU A 106 0.78 -1.50 20.01
C LEU A 106 -0.26 -0.82 20.90
#